data_9c54a68451bf0bcf4f3ea08701cf89f4
#
_entry.id   9c54a68451bf0bcf4f3ea08701cf89f4
#
_cell.length_a   1.000
_cell.length_b   1.000
_cell.length_c   1.000
_cell.angle_alpha   90.00
_cell.angle_beta   90.00
_cell.angle_gamma   90.00
#
_symmetry.space_group_name_H-M   'P 1'
#
loop_
_entity.id
_entity.type
_entity.pdbx_description
1 polymer ?
#
loop_
_entity_poly.entity_id
_entity_poly.type
_entity_poly.pdbx_seq_one_letter_code
_entity_poly.pdbx_strand_id
1 'polypeptide(L)'
;MQRGLLSNEKASRINHVSIAMNEVQARRELVRIPNGMKLHQYANLYFDPWNPMLSRKRSQNEDICILKFDRVVLDFEGVILADRNASSSYAAFYGAKVGLENIDFDLVYARYWTDDDYYEQCRKKSIKCAEVLVPYYIPFDYVVCAAVVNKEAANKLEETGFNKEIIVEPRVFF
;
A
#
# COMPACT_ATOMS: atom_id res chain seq x y z
N MET A 1 -20.49 5.15 -7.95
CA MET A 1 -20.45 5.08 -6.46
C MET A 1 -19.06 4.63 -6.06
N GLN A 2 -18.35 5.41 -5.29
CA GLN A 2 -16.98 5.13 -4.89
C GLN A 2 -16.99 4.13 -3.71
N ARG A 3 -16.28 3.01 -3.90
CA ARG A 3 -16.35 1.85 -2.98
C ARG A 3 -15.28 1.88 -1.88
N GLY A 4 -14.34 2.82 -1.94
CA GLY A 4 -13.16 2.83 -1.08
C GLY A 4 -12.09 1.83 -1.53
N LEU A 5 -11.14 1.52 -0.66
CA LEU A 5 -10.09 0.55 -0.93
C LEU A 5 -10.53 -0.84 -0.48
N LEU A 6 -10.59 -1.77 -1.40
CA LEU A 6 -11.02 -3.15 -1.15
C LEU A 6 -9.84 -4.08 -0.91
N SER A 7 -10.04 -5.09 -0.07
CA SER A 7 -9.13 -6.23 -0.01
C SER A 7 -9.11 -6.99 -1.35
N ASN A 8 -8.04 -7.74 -1.61
CA ASN A 8 -7.94 -8.56 -2.83
C ASN A 8 -9.14 -9.51 -2.97
N GLU A 9 -9.56 -10.18 -1.90
CA GLU A 9 -10.72 -11.08 -1.90
C GLU A 9 -12.02 -10.38 -2.32
N LYS A 10 -12.25 -9.14 -1.88
CA LYS A 10 -13.43 -8.37 -2.30
C LYS A 10 -13.29 -7.81 -3.72
N ALA A 11 -12.10 -7.34 -4.07
CA ALA A 11 -11.84 -6.81 -5.40
C ALA A 11 -11.97 -7.86 -6.50
N SER A 12 -11.58 -9.12 -6.24
CA SER A 12 -11.71 -10.23 -7.21
C SER A 12 -13.16 -10.56 -7.61
N ARG A 13 -14.15 -10.10 -6.82
CA ARG A 13 -15.59 -10.30 -7.09
C ARG A 13 -16.20 -9.22 -7.98
N ILE A 14 -15.42 -8.23 -8.38
CA ILE A 14 -15.87 -7.14 -9.25
C ILE A 14 -14.93 -7.01 -10.44
N ASN A 15 -15.47 -6.48 -11.55
CA ASN A 15 -14.63 -6.21 -12.71
C ASN A 15 -13.63 -5.08 -12.38
N HIS A 16 -12.34 -5.36 -12.50
CA HIS A 16 -11.26 -4.41 -12.24
C HIS A 16 -10.00 -4.77 -13.03
N VAL A 17 -9.12 -3.81 -13.21
CA VAL A 17 -7.77 -4.03 -13.74
C VAL A 17 -6.80 -4.09 -12.57
N SER A 18 -6.14 -5.25 -12.39
CA SER A 18 -5.14 -5.40 -11.34
C SER A 18 -3.81 -4.83 -11.78
N ILE A 19 -3.23 -3.93 -10.98
CA ILE A 19 -1.85 -3.45 -11.14
C ILE A 19 -0.84 -4.33 -10.39
N ALA A 20 -1.31 -5.27 -9.59
CA ALA A 20 -0.47 -6.16 -8.81
C ALA A 20 0.20 -7.22 -9.68
N MET A 21 1.43 -7.61 -9.31
CA MET A 21 2.15 -8.68 -10.00
C MET A 21 1.60 -10.05 -9.58
N ASN A 22 1.31 -10.93 -10.55
CA ASN A 22 0.75 -12.26 -10.28
C ASN A 22 1.58 -13.08 -9.30
N GLU A 23 2.92 -13.05 -9.44
CA GLU A 23 3.84 -13.76 -8.55
C GLU A 23 3.77 -13.25 -7.09
N VAL A 24 3.54 -11.95 -6.90
CA VAL A 24 3.35 -11.35 -5.58
C VAL A 24 2.00 -11.79 -5.01
N GLN A 25 0.96 -11.78 -5.82
CA GLN A 25 -0.37 -12.23 -5.40
C GLN A 25 -0.38 -13.71 -5.02
N ALA A 26 0.27 -14.58 -5.79
CA ALA A 26 0.40 -16.00 -5.47
C ALA A 26 1.08 -16.23 -4.11
N ARG A 27 2.13 -15.47 -3.79
CA ARG A 27 2.77 -15.53 -2.46
C ARG A 27 1.84 -15.03 -1.36
N ARG A 28 1.12 -13.91 -1.59
CA ARG A 28 0.19 -13.33 -0.61
C ARG A 28 -0.97 -14.26 -0.29
N GLU A 29 -1.42 -15.06 -1.25
CA GLU A 29 -2.50 -16.04 -1.05
C GLU A 29 -2.17 -17.08 0.01
N LEU A 30 -0.90 -17.45 0.13
CA LEU A 30 -0.42 -18.44 1.08
C LEU A 30 -0.23 -17.91 2.50
N VAL A 31 -0.22 -16.56 2.66
CA VAL A 31 0.04 -15.94 3.96
C VAL A 31 -1.23 -15.87 4.79
N ARG A 32 -1.11 -16.37 6.02
CA ARG A 32 -2.11 -16.16 7.09
C ARG A 32 -1.47 -15.37 8.22
N ILE A 33 -2.14 -14.31 8.63
CA ILE A 33 -1.70 -13.49 9.75
C ILE A 33 -1.85 -14.30 11.06
N PRO A 34 -0.84 -14.35 11.93
CA PRO A 34 -0.96 -15.00 13.23
C PRO A 34 -2.15 -14.45 14.02
N ASN A 35 -3.02 -15.34 14.52
CA ASN A 35 -4.29 -14.99 15.18
C ASN A 35 -5.22 -14.08 14.36
N GLY A 36 -5.03 -14.01 13.06
CA GLY A 36 -5.79 -13.20 12.13
C GLY A 36 -6.32 -13.97 10.92
N MET A 37 -6.69 -13.22 9.89
CA MET A 37 -7.25 -13.73 8.65
C MET A 37 -6.16 -14.06 7.62
N LYS A 38 -6.55 -14.57 6.45
CA LYS A 38 -5.67 -14.64 5.28
C LYS A 38 -5.30 -13.23 4.81
N LEU A 39 -4.07 -13.03 4.31
CA LEU A 39 -3.59 -11.73 3.88
C LEU A 39 -4.47 -11.08 2.80
N HIS A 40 -5.05 -11.87 1.88
CA HIS A 40 -5.98 -11.39 0.86
C HIS A 40 -7.32 -10.85 1.40
N GLN A 41 -7.63 -11.07 2.67
CA GLN A 41 -8.83 -10.53 3.33
C GLN A 41 -8.59 -9.12 3.91
N TYR A 42 -7.37 -8.61 3.84
CA TYR A 42 -7.04 -7.24 4.25
C TYR A 42 -6.89 -6.32 3.03
N ALA A 43 -7.41 -5.10 3.15
CA ALA A 43 -7.01 -3.97 2.32
C ALA A 43 -5.67 -3.47 2.85
N ASN A 44 -4.68 -3.31 1.96
CA ASN A 44 -3.34 -2.94 2.39
C ASN A 44 -2.97 -1.52 1.97
N LEU A 45 -2.35 -0.79 2.90
CA LEU A 45 -1.74 0.51 2.68
C LEU A 45 -0.24 0.42 2.92
N TYR A 46 0.52 1.31 2.30
CA TYR A 46 1.93 1.55 2.60
C TYR A 46 2.06 2.81 3.46
N PHE A 47 3.08 2.85 4.31
CA PHE A 47 3.43 4.07 5.06
C PHE A 47 4.04 5.14 4.15
N ASP A 48 4.76 4.72 3.09
CA ASP A 48 5.42 5.61 2.15
C ASP A 48 5.10 5.21 0.70
N PRO A 49 4.62 6.12 -0.15
CA PRO A 49 4.43 5.85 -1.57
C PRO A 49 5.75 5.58 -2.30
N TRP A 50 6.86 6.18 -1.82
CA TRP A 50 8.20 5.99 -2.41
C TRP A 50 8.76 4.62 -2.05
N ASN A 51 8.28 3.59 -2.72
CA ASN A 51 8.59 2.19 -2.42
C ASN A 51 8.87 1.34 -3.67
N PRO A 52 9.41 0.13 -3.51
CA PRO A 52 9.74 -0.76 -4.61
C PRO A 52 8.57 -1.13 -5.54
N MET A 53 7.33 -1.12 -5.05
CA MET A 53 6.16 -1.41 -5.89
C MET A 53 5.93 -0.28 -6.89
N LEU A 54 5.88 0.97 -6.41
CA LEU A 54 5.71 2.13 -7.27
C LEU A 54 6.89 2.26 -8.24
N SER A 55 8.13 2.06 -7.78
CA SER A 55 9.33 2.08 -8.63
C SER A 55 9.26 1.10 -9.81
N ARG A 56 8.70 -0.08 -9.61
CA ARG A 56 8.50 -1.06 -10.70
C ARG A 56 7.42 -0.63 -11.70
N LYS A 57 6.53 0.27 -11.29
CA LYS A 57 5.44 0.80 -12.10
C LYS A 57 5.72 2.18 -12.69
N ARG A 58 6.95 2.69 -12.57
CA ARG A 58 7.34 4.04 -13.02
C ARG A 58 6.99 4.38 -14.48
N SER A 59 6.94 3.38 -15.35
CA SER A 59 6.50 3.58 -16.74
C SER A 59 4.99 3.78 -16.90
N GLN A 60 4.22 3.62 -15.83
CA GLN A 60 2.77 3.75 -15.78
C GLN A 60 2.33 4.89 -14.82
N ASN A 61 3.24 5.81 -14.45
CA ASN A 61 2.95 6.87 -13.49
C ASN A 61 1.74 7.72 -13.87
N GLU A 62 1.49 7.94 -15.16
CA GLU A 62 0.34 8.71 -15.65
C GLU A 62 -1.02 8.00 -15.51
N ASP A 63 -1.00 6.70 -15.23
CA ASP A 63 -2.19 5.88 -15.01
C ASP A 63 -2.34 5.43 -13.56
N ILE A 64 -1.48 5.97 -12.67
CA ILE A 64 -1.46 5.66 -11.23
C ILE A 64 -1.76 6.92 -10.44
N CYS A 65 -2.68 6.80 -9.48
CA CYS A 65 -2.83 7.77 -8.40
C CYS A 65 -2.43 7.15 -7.06
N ILE A 66 -1.88 7.98 -6.17
CA ILE A 66 -1.55 7.59 -4.80
C ILE A 66 -2.63 8.14 -3.88
N LEU A 67 -3.44 7.26 -3.30
CA LEU A 67 -4.48 7.66 -2.35
C LEU A 67 -3.88 7.83 -0.96
N LYS A 68 -4.12 8.98 -0.36
CA LYS A 68 -3.81 9.25 1.03
C LYS A 68 -5.06 8.99 1.89
N PHE A 69 -4.89 8.20 2.92
CA PHE A 69 -5.95 7.88 3.88
C PHE A 69 -5.74 8.62 5.20
N ASP A 70 -6.85 8.89 5.89
CA ASP A 70 -6.82 9.44 7.23
C ASP A 70 -6.17 8.42 8.18
N ARG A 71 -5.32 8.90 9.09
CA ARG A 71 -4.65 8.08 10.09
C ARG A 71 -5.61 7.37 11.05
N VAL A 72 -6.84 7.84 11.17
CA VAL A 72 -7.88 7.20 11.99
C VAL A 72 -8.15 5.75 11.58
N VAL A 73 -7.78 5.35 10.34
CA VAL A 73 -7.87 3.95 9.91
C VAL A 73 -7.01 3.00 10.75
N LEU A 74 -5.99 3.51 11.45
CA LEU A 74 -5.17 2.74 12.39
C LEU A 74 -5.94 2.33 13.65
N ASP A 75 -7.02 3.05 13.98
CA ASP A 75 -7.86 2.78 15.15
C ASP A 75 -9.00 1.80 14.82
N PHE A 76 -9.11 1.34 13.57
CA PHE A 76 -10.14 0.36 13.21
C PHE A 76 -9.86 -0.97 13.89
N GLU A 77 -10.94 -1.64 14.27
CA GLU A 77 -10.85 -2.97 14.89
C GLU A 77 -10.17 -3.97 13.96
N GLY A 78 -9.22 -4.73 14.50
CA GLY A 78 -8.52 -5.78 13.77
C GLY A 78 -7.44 -5.29 12.79
N VAL A 79 -7.06 -4.01 12.83
CA VAL A 79 -5.93 -3.50 12.05
C VAL A 79 -4.63 -4.08 12.55
N ILE A 80 -3.83 -4.56 11.60
CA ILE A 80 -2.51 -5.18 11.81
C ILE A 80 -1.47 -4.36 11.05
N LEU A 81 -0.30 -4.19 11.64
CA LEU A 81 0.88 -3.65 10.98
C LEU A 81 1.87 -4.77 10.66
N ALA A 82 2.42 -4.75 9.45
CA ALA A 82 3.55 -5.58 9.08
C ALA A 82 4.81 -4.72 9.01
N ASP A 83 5.88 -5.13 9.69
CA ASP A 83 7.15 -4.39 9.76
C ASP A 83 7.87 -4.27 8.42
N ARG A 84 7.43 -5.02 7.43
CA ARG A 84 7.93 -5.07 6.06
C ARG A 84 6.85 -5.59 5.12
N ASN A 85 7.22 -5.89 3.87
CA ASN A 85 6.30 -6.53 2.94
C ASN A 85 5.65 -7.77 3.58
N ALA A 86 4.33 -7.73 3.71
CA ALA A 86 3.56 -8.77 4.41
C ALA A 86 3.66 -10.17 3.77
N SER A 87 4.13 -10.27 2.51
CA SER A 87 4.40 -11.56 1.86
C SER A 87 5.83 -12.09 2.10
N SER A 88 6.64 -11.38 2.88
CA SER A 88 7.97 -11.85 3.27
C SER A 88 7.86 -12.93 4.35
N SER A 89 8.68 -13.99 4.25
CA SER A 89 8.79 -14.99 5.31
C SER A 89 9.37 -14.44 6.63
N TYR A 90 9.98 -13.26 6.58
CA TYR A 90 10.54 -12.56 7.73
C TYR A 90 9.61 -11.48 8.28
N ALA A 91 8.38 -11.35 7.75
CA ALA A 91 7.45 -10.33 8.22
C ALA A 91 6.96 -10.66 9.64
N ALA A 92 7.06 -9.65 10.51
CA ALA A 92 6.43 -9.66 11.82
C ALA A 92 5.14 -8.85 11.77
N PHE A 93 4.13 -9.31 12.51
CA PHE A 93 2.79 -8.74 12.51
C PHE A 93 2.40 -8.29 13.91
N TYR A 94 1.88 -7.08 14.03
CA TYR A 94 1.56 -6.45 15.30
C TYR A 94 0.17 -5.79 15.23
N GLY A 95 -0.56 -5.76 16.34
CA GLY A 95 -1.72 -4.88 16.46
C GLY A 95 -1.31 -3.40 16.31
N ALA A 96 -2.18 -2.56 15.75
CA ALA A 96 -1.81 -1.21 15.32
C ALA A 96 -1.12 -0.37 16.41
N LYS A 97 -1.61 -0.39 17.65
CA LYS A 97 -1.04 0.41 18.76
C LYS A 97 0.41 0.05 19.10
N VAL A 98 0.70 -1.25 19.20
CA VAL A 98 2.04 -1.76 19.53
C VAL A 98 2.93 -1.76 18.28
N GLY A 99 2.34 -1.94 17.12
CA GLY A 99 3.05 -2.09 15.85
C GLY A 99 3.83 -0.84 15.45
N LEU A 100 3.33 0.35 15.74
CA LEU A 100 4.01 1.60 15.40
C LEU A 100 5.41 1.72 16.04
N GLU A 101 5.59 1.17 17.23
CA GLU A 101 6.89 1.15 17.92
C GLU A 101 7.87 0.13 17.34
N ASN A 102 7.36 -0.82 16.55
CA ASN A 102 8.13 -1.91 15.93
C ASN A 102 8.42 -1.69 14.45
N ILE A 103 7.95 -0.58 13.86
CA ILE A 103 8.27 -0.20 12.48
C ILE A 103 9.57 0.60 12.47
N ASP A 104 10.51 0.18 11.65
CA ASP A 104 11.75 0.93 11.36
C ASP A 104 11.43 2.09 10.40
N PHE A 105 10.93 3.20 10.96
CA PHE A 105 10.54 4.37 10.17
C PHE A 105 11.72 5.04 9.46
N ASP A 106 12.94 4.90 9.96
CA ASP A 106 14.12 5.43 9.28
C ASP A 106 14.34 4.72 7.95
N LEU A 107 14.19 3.39 7.92
CA LEU A 107 14.25 2.62 6.68
C LEU A 107 12.98 2.75 5.83
N VAL A 108 11.79 2.84 6.44
CA VAL A 108 10.53 3.04 5.71
C VAL A 108 10.55 4.35 4.92
N TYR A 109 11.03 5.44 5.50
CA TYR A 109 11.11 6.74 4.84
C TYR A 109 12.45 7.02 4.15
N ALA A 110 13.41 6.09 4.20
CA ALA A 110 14.68 6.24 3.49
C ALA A 110 14.48 6.48 2.00
N ARG A 111 15.20 7.43 1.42
CA ARG A 111 15.12 7.74 -0.02
C ARG A 111 15.60 6.58 -0.90
N TYR A 112 16.59 5.83 -0.41
CA TYR A 112 17.21 4.72 -1.14
C TYR A 112 17.18 3.43 -0.33
N TRP A 113 16.99 2.32 -1.04
CA TRP A 113 17.08 0.96 -0.50
C TRP A 113 18.17 0.13 -1.16
N THR A 114 19.03 0.78 -1.97
CA THR A 114 20.21 0.16 -2.56
C THR A 114 21.28 -0.04 -1.52
N ASP A 115 22.05 -1.12 -1.65
CA ASP A 115 23.18 -1.46 -0.81
C ASP A 115 24.18 -2.28 -1.63
N ASP A 116 25.46 -2.22 -1.27
CA ASP A 116 26.52 -3.02 -1.90
C ASP A 116 26.36 -4.50 -1.51
N ASP A 117 25.90 -4.77 -0.28
CA ASP A 117 25.52 -6.11 0.15
C ASP A 117 24.12 -6.47 -0.37
N TYR A 118 24.04 -7.57 -1.12
CA TYR A 118 22.79 -8.03 -1.72
C TYR A 118 21.72 -8.38 -0.66
N TYR A 119 22.09 -8.98 0.46
CA TYR A 119 21.15 -9.36 1.51
C TYR A 119 20.62 -8.13 2.24
N GLU A 120 21.48 -7.15 2.53
CA GLU A 120 21.06 -5.87 3.10
C GLU A 120 20.16 -5.09 2.15
N GLN A 121 20.47 -5.08 0.87
CA GLN A 121 19.56 -4.49 -0.13
C GLN A 121 18.18 -5.16 -0.12
N CYS A 122 18.13 -6.49 -0.08
CA CYS A 122 16.86 -7.23 0.00
C CYS A 122 16.10 -6.92 1.30
N ARG A 123 16.80 -6.81 2.43
CA ARG A 123 16.23 -6.45 3.73
C ARG A 123 15.63 -5.05 3.69
N LYS A 124 16.40 -4.04 3.30
CA LYS A 124 15.96 -2.63 3.17
C LYS A 124 14.75 -2.52 2.24
N LYS A 125 14.81 -3.17 1.08
CA LYS A 125 13.72 -3.22 0.11
C LYS A 125 12.44 -3.83 0.67
N SER A 126 12.54 -4.84 1.53
CA SER A 126 11.41 -5.47 2.18
C SER A 126 10.80 -4.54 3.23
N ILE A 127 11.62 -3.90 4.09
CA ILE A 127 11.19 -2.97 5.14
C ILE A 127 10.54 -1.73 4.53
N LYS A 128 11.08 -1.22 3.43
CA LYS A 128 10.50 -0.12 2.65
C LYS A 128 9.04 -0.36 2.23
N CYS A 129 8.61 -1.61 2.19
CA CYS A 129 7.25 -2.03 1.91
C CYS A 129 6.48 -2.42 3.17
N ALA A 130 6.77 -1.82 4.33
CA ALA A 130 5.94 -2.01 5.53
C ALA A 130 4.49 -1.63 5.26
N GLU A 131 3.55 -2.38 5.84
CA GLU A 131 2.14 -2.31 5.46
C GLU A 131 1.22 -2.09 6.66
N VAL A 132 0.14 -1.34 6.43
CA VAL A 132 -1.06 -1.33 7.27
C VAL A 132 -2.09 -2.23 6.62
N LEU A 133 -2.56 -3.21 7.37
CA LEU A 133 -3.51 -4.24 6.92
C LEU A 133 -4.85 -4.00 7.61
N VAL A 134 -5.82 -3.49 6.85
CA VAL A 134 -7.16 -3.17 7.35
C VAL A 134 -8.13 -4.28 6.96
N PRO A 135 -8.91 -4.85 7.89
CA PRO A 135 -9.85 -5.92 7.56
C PRO A 135 -10.84 -5.54 6.45
N TYR A 136 -10.91 -6.35 5.42
CA TYR A 136 -11.85 -6.34 4.32
C TYR A 136 -11.83 -5.12 3.40
N TYR A 137 -11.94 -3.89 3.91
CA TYR A 137 -12.00 -2.67 3.10
C TYR A 137 -11.84 -1.41 3.95
N ILE A 138 -11.47 -0.32 3.30
CA ILE A 138 -11.47 1.02 3.89
C ILE A 138 -12.52 1.86 3.14
N PRO A 139 -13.53 2.41 3.82
CA PRO A 139 -14.53 3.26 3.18
C PRO A 139 -13.90 4.47 2.48
N PHE A 140 -14.51 4.91 1.39
CA PHE A 140 -14.03 6.05 0.61
C PHE A 140 -13.99 7.37 1.42
N ASP A 141 -14.83 7.49 2.44
CA ASP A 141 -14.89 8.66 3.31
C ASP A 141 -13.56 8.95 4.00
N TYR A 142 -12.75 7.92 4.25
CA TYR A 142 -11.42 8.02 4.84
C TYR A 142 -10.30 8.34 3.83
N VAL A 143 -10.61 8.47 2.54
CA VAL A 143 -9.69 9.02 1.56
C VAL A 143 -9.60 10.53 1.77
N VAL A 144 -8.41 11.04 2.04
CA VAL A 144 -8.15 12.47 2.23
C VAL A 144 -7.96 13.15 0.89
N CYS A 145 -7.03 12.65 0.07
CA CYS A 145 -6.71 13.18 -1.25
C CYS A 145 -6.08 12.09 -2.13
N ALA A 146 -5.91 12.43 -3.40
CA ALA A 146 -5.10 11.65 -4.34
C ALA A 146 -3.92 12.49 -4.83
N ALA A 147 -2.71 11.94 -4.86
CA ALA A 147 -1.57 12.53 -5.55
C ALA A 147 -1.42 11.89 -6.93
N VAL A 148 -1.08 12.69 -7.93
CA VAL A 148 -0.84 12.29 -9.32
C VAL A 148 0.43 12.94 -9.86
N VAL A 149 1.03 12.34 -10.88
CA VAL A 149 2.33 12.77 -11.40
C VAL A 149 2.27 14.10 -12.16
N ASN A 150 1.18 14.38 -12.87
CA ASN A 150 1.02 15.57 -13.69
C ASN A 150 -0.47 15.96 -13.86
N LYS A 151 -0.73 17.05 -14.55
CA LYS A 151 -2.08 17.55 -14.79
C LYS A 151 -2.92 16.63 -15.68
N GLU A 152 -2.30 15.93 -16.60
CA GLU A 152 -3.00 14.98 -17.48
C GLU A 152 -3.54 13.80 -16.67
N ALA A 153 -2.73 13.24 -15.75
CA ALA A 153 -3.17 12.23 -14.82
C ALA A 153 -4.27 12.74 -13.87
N ALA A 154 -4.24 14.04 -13.49
CA ALA A 154 -5.32 14.64 -12.71
C ALA A 154 -6.64 14.66 -13.48
N ASN A 155 -6.62 15.11 -14.74
CA ASN A 155 -7.81 15.14 -15.58
C ASN A 155 -8.39 13.72 -15.78
N LYS A 156 -7.55 12.72 -16.05
CA LYS A 156 -7.97 11.32 -16.14
C LYS A 156 -8.66 10.83 -14.86
N LEU A 157 -8.14 11.24 -13.70
CA LEU A 157 -8.74 10.83 -12.42
C LEU A 157 -10.08 11.55 -12.18
N GLU A 158 -10.21 12.83 -12.53
CA GLU A 158 -11.47 13.59 -12.46
C GLU A 158 -12.57 12.94 -13.33
N GLU A 159 -12.21 12.50 -14.53
CA GLU A 159 -13.15 11.81 -15.46
C GLU A 159 -13.73 10.52 -14.87
N THR A 160 -13.05 9.88 -13.91
CA THR A 160 -13.59 8.72 -13.18
C THR A 160 -14.70 9.08 -12.18
N GLY A 161 -14.95 10.37 -11.96
CA GLY A 161 -15.87 10.87 -10.93
C GLY A 161 -15.24 10.91 -9.53
N PHE A 162 -13.90 10.90 -9.43
CA PHE A 162 -13.22 11.10 -8.15
C PHE A 162 -13.51 12.50 -7.62
N ASN A 163 -14.02 12.61 -6.40
CA ASN A 163 -14.58 13.85 -5.83
C ASN A 163 -13.86 14.33 -4.55
N LYS A 164 -12.64 13.88 -4.32
CA LYS A 164 -11.75 14.40 -3.27
C LYS A 164 -10.68 15.28 -3.92
N GLU A 165 -9.89 15.96 -3.10
CA GLU A 165 -8.78 16.78 -3.56
C GLU A 165 -7.78 15.95 -4.41
N ILE A 166 -7.35 16.51 -5.54
CA ILE A 166 -6.31 15.94 -6.40
C ILE A 166 -5.10 16.88 -6.36
N ILE A 167 -3.95 16.35 -5.95
CA ILE A 167 -2.70 17.09 -5.82
C ILE A 167 -1.73 16.63 -6.90
N VAL A 168 -1.26 17.54 -7.73
CA VAL A 168 -0.17 17.27 -8.66
C VAL A 168 1.16 17.34 -7.90
N GLU A 169 1.75 16.20 -7.60
CA GLU A 169 2.99 16.08 -6.81
C GLU A 169 3.97 15.08 -7.47
N PRO A 170 4.71 15.52 -8.52
CA PRO A 170 5.63 14.64 -9.25
C PRO A 170 6.71 14.01 -8.36
N ARG A 171 7.08 14.67 -7.25
CA ARG A 171 8.18 14.22 -6.37
C ARG A 171 7.89 12.93 -5.60
N VAL A 172 6.63 12.49 -5.54
CA VAL A 172 6.26 11.20 -4.91
C VAL A 172 6.25 10.04 -5.90
N PHE A 173 6.57 10.31 -7.17
CA PHE A 173 6.71 9.33 -8.25
C PHE A 173 8.18 9.14 -8.65
N PHE A 174 8.49 8.10 -9.46
CA PHE A 174 9.84 7.75 -9.95
C PHE A 174 10.08 8.26 -11.37
#